data_51547f1a0a7a5642beaffc756a48faf8
#
_entry.id   51547f1a0a7a5642beaffc756a48faf8
#
_cell.length_a   1.000
_cell.length_b   1.000
_cell.length_c   1.000
_cell.angle_alpha   90.00
_cell.angle_beta   90.00
_cell.angle_gamma   90.00
#
_symmetry.space_group_name_H-M   'P 1'
#
loop_
_entity.id
_entity.type
_entity.pdbx_description
1 polymer ?
#
loop_
_entity_poly.entity_id
_entity_poly.type
_entity_poly.pdbx_seq_one_letter_code
_entity_poly.pdbx_strand_id
1 'polypeptide(L)'
;MKPKAITFDFWGTLFTEGEAFLEKVMPARYEILLDALSEAGHPVDEAEVREAYRQASLAFEEAWKAGEHMPVYERVARIFALLGAPHDPGLIALTARRLEESSLLAPLKPLPGVEVLKDLAKKYPLAIVSDTGMTPGRLLREHL
;
A
#
# COMPACT_ATOMS: atom_id res chain seq x y z
N MET A 1 37.66 3.23 0.03
CA MET A 1 36.93 3.07 1.31
C MET A 1 36.03 1.85 1.20
N LYS A 2 35.98 0.96 2.21
CA LYS A 2 35.03 -0.18 2.21
C LYS A 2 33.72 0.28 2.84
N PRO A 3 32.56 -0.08 2.28
CA PRO A 3 31.27 0.25 2.88
C PRO A 3 31.12 -0.41 4.27
N LYS A 4 30.47 0.29 5.19
CA LYS A 4 30.19 -0.24 6.54
C LYS A 4 28.81 -0.91 6.64
N ALA A 5 27.89 -0.51 5.77
CA ALA A 5 26.54 -1.06 5.60
C ALA A 5 26.05 -0.76 4.19
N ILE A 6 25.00 -1.45 3.75
CA ILE A 6 24.38 -1.24 2.45
C ILE A 6 22.88 -1.05 2.69
N THR A 7 22.30 -0.02 2.06
CA THR A 7 20.85 0.21 2.05
C THR A 7 20.29 -0.03 0.66
N PHE A 8 19.10 -0.57 0.61
CA PHE A 8 18.37 -0.82 -0.63
C PHE A 8 17.02 -0.11 -0.56
N ASP A 9 16.56 0.42 -1.67
CA ASP A 9 15.15 0.68 -1.85
C ASP A 9 14.40 -0.65 -2.03
N PHE A 10 13.09 -0.64 -1.80
CA PHE A 10 12.25 -1.82 -1.87
C PHE A 10 11.53 -1.94 -3.23
N TRP A 11 10.69 -0.95 -3.53
CA TRP A 11 9.83 -1.00 -4.70
C TRP A 11 10.59 -0.74 -6.00
N GLY A 12 10.43 -1.64 -6.97
CA GLY A 12 11.16 -1.53 -8.25
C GLY A 12 12.66 -1.82 -8.16
N THR A 13 13.17 -2.08 -6.95
CA THR A 13 14.57 -2.45 -6.68
C THR A 13 14.69 -3.91 -6.24
N LEU A 14 13.97 -4.30 -5.22
CA LEU A 14 13.97 -5.68 -4.70
C LEU A 14 12.71 -6.45 -5.09
N PHE A 15 11.58 -5.78 -5.03
CA PHE A 15 10.27 -6.39 -5.29
C PHE A 15 9.38 -5.48 -6.13
N THR A 16 8.38 -6.10 -6.76
CA THR A 16 7.30 -5.41 -7.46
C THR A 16 5.98 -6.15 -7.25
N GLU A 17 4.88 -5.46 -7.51
CA GLU A 17 3.56 -6.07 -7.60
C GLU A 17 3.50 -6.94 -8.86
N GLY A 18 3.18 -8.24 -8.71
CA GLY A 18 2.98 -9.17 -9.82
C GLY A 18 1.51 -9.26 -10.22
N GLU A 19 1.22 -9.99 -11.29
CA GLU A 19 -0.17 -10.22 -11.76
C GLU A 19 -1.04 -10.80 -10.66
N ALA A 20 -0.57 -11.83 -9.92
CA ALA A 20 -1.31 -12.43 -8.82
C ALA A 20 -1.63 -11.42 -7.69
N PHE A 21 -0.77 -10.42 -7.48
CA PHE A 21 -1.04 -9.34 -6.54
C PHE A 21 -2.19 -8.46 -7.05
N LEU A 22 -2.13 -8.02 -8.29
CA LEU A 22 -3.18 -7.18 -8.88
C LEU A 22 -4.53 -7.91 -8.95
N GLU A 23 -4.53 -9.18 -9.34
CA GLU A 23 -5.75 -10.00 -9.46
C GLU A 23 -6.45 -10.27 -8.12
N LYS A 24 -5.73 -10.36 -7.02
CA LYS A 24 -6.28 -10.67 -5.69
C LYS A 24 -6.46 -9.43 -4.82
N VAL A 25 -5.47 -8.58 -4.77
CA VAL A 25 -5.43 -7.45 -3.83
C VAL A 25 -6.35 -6.32 -4.26
N MET A 26 -6.40 -6.00 -5.57
CA MET A 26 -7.22 -4.88 -6.02
C MET A 26 -8.73 -5.13 -5.85
N PRO A 27 -9.30 -6.30 -6.24
CA PRO A 27 -10.70 -6.61 -5.94
C PRO A 27 -10.99 -6.58 -4.44
N ALA A 28 -10.15 -7.20 -3.61
CA ALA A 28 -10.33 -7.20 -2.16
C ALA A 28 -10.36 -5.78 -1.56
N ARG A 29 -9.56 -4.85 -2.08
CA ARG A 29 -9.60 -3.44 -1.67
C ARG A 29 -10.93 -2.77 -1.99
N TYR A 30 -11.51 -3.05 -3.15
CA TYR A 30 -12.83 -2.51 -3.51
C TYR A 30 -13.93 -3.11 -2.62
N GLU A 31 -13.89 -4.41 -2.33
CA GLU A 31 -14.82 -5.07 -1.40
C GLU A 31 -14.72 -4.47 0.01
N ILE A 32 -13.51 -4.27 0.54
CA ILE A 32 -13.29 -3.63 1.85
C ILE A 32 -13.92 -2.24 1.91
N LEU A 33 -13.81 -1.46 0.84
CA LEU A 33 -14.40 -0.12 0.76
C LEU A 33 -15.93 -0.17 0.65
N LEU A 34 -16.48 -1.07 -0.18
CA LEU A 34 -17.92 -1.27 -0.31
C LEU A 34 -18.56 -1.66 1.03
N ASP A 35 -17.94 -2.61 1.75
CA ASP A 35 -18.39 -3.03 3.07
C ASP A 35 -18.37 -1.87 4.07
N ALA A 36 -17.27 -1.12 4.11
CA ALA A 36 -17.15 0.02 5.02
C ALA A 36 -18.17 1.14 4.72
N LEU A 37 -18.42 1.43 3.44
CA LEU A 37 -19.43 2.42 3.03
C LEU A 37 -20.84 1.95 3.36
N SER A 38 -21.13 0.67 3.19
CA SER A 38 -22.41 0.06 3.62
C SER A 38 -22.58 0.14 5.14
N GLU A 39 -21.52 -0.13 5.91
CA GLU A 39 -21.49 -0.01 7.37
C GLU A 39 -21.74 1.44 7.83
N ALA A 40 -21.21 2.42 7.08
CA ALA A 40 -21.48 3.84 7.29
C ALA A 40 -22.93 4.26 6.95
N GLY A 41 -23.79 3.35 6.50
CA GLY A 41 -25.14 3.65 6.03
C GLY A 41 -25.17 4.39 4.68
N HIS A 42 -24.08 4.32 3.91
CA HIS A 42 -23.91 5.01 2.64
C HIS A 42 -23.51 4.01 1.52
N PRO A 43 -24.40 3.05 1.16
CA PRO A 43 -24.10 2.07 0.13
C PRO A 43 -23.97 2.74 -1.23
N VAL A 44 -22.94 2.38 -1.97
CA VAL A 44 -22.61 2.85 -3.32
C VAL A 44 -22.32 1.67 -4.23
N ASP A 45 -22.24 1.88 -5.53
CA ASP A 45 -21.83 0.83 -6.45
C ASP A 45 -20.28 0.71 -6.60
N GLU A 46 -19.85 -0.40 -7.17
CA GLU A 46 -18.41 -0.68 -7.34
C GLU A 46 -17.74 0.30 -8.30
N ALA A 47 -18.46 0.81 -9.30
CA ALA A 47 -17.89 1.76 -10.25
C ALA A 47 -17.57 3.11 -9.57
N GLU A 48 -18.44 3.56 -8.66
CA GLU A 48 -18.22 4.77 -7.85
C GLU A 48 -17.00 4.59 -6.93
N VAL A 49 -16.88 3.44 -6.26
CA VAL A 49 -15.72 3.12 -5.41
C VAL A 49 -14.43 3.09 -6.23
N ARG A 50 -14.43 2.45 -7.39
CA ARG A 50 -13.25 2.39 -8.28
C ARG A 50 -12.80 3.79 -8.72
N GLU A 51 -13.74 4.66 -9.07
CA GLU A 51 -13.42 6.03 -9.47
C GLU A 51 -12.89 6.86 -8.29
N ALA A 52 -13.52 6.78 -7.13
CA ALA A 52 -13.04 7.47 -5.92
C ALA A 52 -11.64 6.97 -5.50
N TYR A 53 -11.40 5.66 -5.57
CA TYR A 53 -10.08 5.06 -5.31
C TYR A 53 -9.03 5.57 -6.28
N ARG A 54 -9.36 5.64 -7.58
CA ARG A 54 -8.47 6.19 -8.62
C ARG A 54 -8.11 7.64 -8.34
N GLN A 55 -9.09 8.48 -7.98
CA GLN A 55 -8.86 9.89 -7.65
C GLN A 55 -7.99 10.05 -6.39
N ALA A 56 -8.24 9.25 -5.36
CA ALA A 56 -7.41 9.26 -4.15
C ALA A 56 -5.96 8.77 -4.44
N SER A 57 -5.79 7.85 -5.39
CA SER A 57 -4.47 7.40 -5.83
C SER A 57 -3.70 8.47 -6.58
N LEU A 58 -4.36 9.24 -7.45
CA LEU A 58 -3.74 10.40 -8.13
C LEU A 58 -3.32 11.47 -7.12
N ALA A 59 -4.16 11.76 -6.13
CA ALA A 59 -3.81 12.72 -5.08
C ALA A 59 -2.61 12.25 -4.23
N PHE A 60 -2.51 10.94 -3.96
CA PHE A 60 -1.32 10.37 -3.32
C PHE A 60 -0.07 10.58 -4.17
N GLU A 61 -0.13 10.33 -5.48
CA GLU A 61 1.00 10.53 -6.38
C GLU A 61 1.44 12.01 -6.44
N GLU A 62 0.50 12.95 -6.42
CA GLU A 62 0.79 14.38 -6.38
C GLU A 62 1.48 14.76 -5.06
N ALA A 63 0.96 14.32 -3.92
CA ALA A 63 1.57 14.53 -2.61
C ALA A 63 3.00 13.94 -2.56
N TRP A 64 3.15 12.71 -3.04
CA TRP A 64 4.46 12.06 -3.10
C TRP A 64 5.47 12.83 -3.96
N LYS A 65 5.07 13.32 -5.14
CA LYS A 65 5.92 14.16 -6.00
C LYS A 65 6.29 15.48 -5.34
N ALA A 66 5.43 16.00 -4.47
CA ALA A 66 5.69 17.21 -3.68
C ALA A 66 6.56 16.94 -2.44
N GLY A 67 6.93 15.69 -2.16
CA GLY A 67 7.65 15.29 -0.97
C GLY A 67 6.79 15.26 0.30
N GLU A 68 5.48 15.21 0.14
CA GLU A 68 4.50 15.16 1.22
C GLU A 68 4.11 13.71 1.52
N HIS A 69 3.83 13.42 2.78
CA HIS A 69 3.36 12.11 3.22
C HIS A 69 1.83 12.10 3.29
N MET A 70 1.21 11.13 2.61
CA MET A 70 -0.23 10.87 2.69
C MET A 70 -0.46 9.44 3.21
N PRO A 71 -0.76 9.26 4.51
CA PRO A 71 -1.02 7.95 5.09
C PRO A 71 -2.29 7.32 4.51
N VAL A 72 -2.42 5.99 4.64
CA VAL A 72 -3.59 5.26 4.12
C VAL A 72 -4.90 5.77 4.75
N TYR A 73 -4.87 6.18 6.01
CA TYR A 73 -6.01 6.81 6.68
C TYR A 73 -6.55 8.03 5.89
N GLU A 74 -5.67 8.93 5.47
CA GLU A 74 -6.07 10.14 4.70
C GLU A 74 -6.61 9.78 3.33
N ARG A 75 -6.05 8.74 2.68
CA ARG A 75 -6.58 8.23 1.41
C ARG A 75 -7.99 7.69 1.57
N VAL A 76 -8.27 6.93 2.63
CA VAL A 76 -9.62 6.42 2.94
C VAL A 76 -10.56 7.57 3.27
N ALA A 77 -10.15 8.51 4.12
CA ALA A 77 -10.95 9.70 4.43
C ALA A 77 -11.32 10.49 3.16
N ARG A 78 -10.39 10.60 2.22
CA ARG A 78 -10.62 11.24 0.92
C ARG A 78 -11.61 10.46 0.06
N ILE A 79 -11.53 9.13 0.02
CA ILE A 79 -12.50 8.28 -0.70
C ILE A 79 -13.90 8.49 -0.12
N PHE A 80 -14.06 8.47 1.22
CA PHE A 80 -15.34 8.73 1.88
C PHE A 80 -15.87 10.12 1.52
N ALA A 81 -15.03 11.15 1.55
CA ALA A 81 -15.42 12.51 1.19
C ALA A 81 -15.84 12.63 -0.29
N LEU A 82 -15.12 12.00 -1.22
CA LEU A 82 -15.46 11.99 -2.65
C LEU A 82 -16.82 11.34 -2.93
N LEU A 83 -17.17 10.34 -2.13
CA LEU A 83 -18.45 9.63 -2.24
C LEU A 83 -19.57 10.28 -1.40
N GLY A 84 -19.29 11.36 -0.65
CA GLY A 84 -20.27 12.00 0.22
C GLY A 84 -20.66 11.18 1.45
N ALA A 85 -19.85 10.18 1.82
CA ALA A 85 -20.10 9.34 2.98
C ALA A 85 -19.78 10.07 4.31
N PRO A 86 -20.44 9.69 5.43
CA PRO A 86 -20.17 10.29 6.73
C PRO A 86 -18.70 10.12 7.15
N HIS A 87 -18.13 11.16 7.75
CA HIS A 87 -16.79 11.10 8.30
C HIS A 87 -16.82 10.44 9.69
N ASP A 88 -16.61 9.13 9.73
CA ASP A 88 -16.42 8.36 10.96
C ASP A 88 -14.94 7.99 11.14
N PRO A 89 -14.21 8.64 12.08
CA PRO A 89 -12.78 8.39 12.26
C PRO A 89 -12.45 6.94 12.64
N GLY A 90 -13.32 6.27 13.40
CA GLY A 90 -13.12 4.88 13.82
C GLY A 90 -13.24 3.92 12.64
N LEU A 91 -14.29 4.08 11.84
CA LEU A 91 -14.51 3.26 10.64
C LEU A 91 -13.43 3.52 9.58
N ILE A 92 -13.04 4.78 9.36
CA ILE A 92 -11.95 5.16 8.45
C ILE A 92 -10.63 4.49 8.87
N ALA A 93 -10.29 4.52 10.17
CA ALA A 93 -9.06 3.91 10.67
C ALA A 93 -9.08 2.38 10.51
N LEU A 94 -10.21 1.72 10.80
CA LEU A 94 -10.38 0.29 10.60
C LEU A 94 -10.27 -0.09 9.12
N THR A 95 -10.91 0.67 8.24
CA THR A 95 -10.87 0.47 6.79
C THR A 95 -9.45 0.64 6.26
N ALA A 96 -8.73 1.69 6.69
CA ALA A 96 -7.33 1.91 6.32
C ALA A 96 -6.45 0.71 6.69
N ARG A 97 -6.61 0.18 7.91
CA ARG A 97 -5.88 -1.00 8.36
C ARG A 97 -6.19 -2.24 7.51
N ARG A 98 -7.47 -2.50 7.19
CA ARG A 98 -7.87 -3.61 6.32
C ARG A 98 -7.28 -3.47 4.90
N LEU A 99 -7.26 -2.25 4.36
CA LEU A 99 -6.63 -1.98 3.06
C LEU A 99 -5.12 -2.24 3.08
N GLU A 100 -4.42 -1.84 4.13
CA GLU A 100 -3.00 -2.18 4.31
C GLU A 100 -2.79 -3.70 4.35
N GLU A 101 -3.54 -4.40 5.21
CA GLU A 101 -3.45 -5.85 5.42
C GLU A 101 -3.83 -6.66 4.16
N SER A 102 -4.63 -6.10 3.26
CA SER A 102 -4.96 -6.74 1.97
C SER A 102 -3.72 -7.05 1.13
N SER A 103 -2.62 -6.32 1.33
CA SER A 103 -1.35 -6.59 0.63
C SER A 103 -0.79 -8.00 0.91
N LEU A 104 -1.20 -8.64 2.01
CA LEU A 104 -0.78 -10.00 2.36
C LEU A 104 -1.56 -11.10 1.62
N LEU A 105 -2.61 -10.76 0.87
CA LEU A 105 -3.41 -11.73 0.11
C LEU A 105 -2.65 -12.38 -1.06
N ALA A 106 -1.55 -11.78 -1.48
CA ALA A 106 -0.68 -12.33 -2.52
C ALA A 106 0.79 -11.97 -2.27
N PRO A 107 1.73 -12.85 -2.65
CA PRO A 107 3.15 -12.55 -2.54
C PRO A 107 3.54 -11.45 -3.53
N LEU A 108 4.53 -10.66 -3.13
CA LEU A 108 5.23 -9.77 -4.05
C LEU A 108 6.16 -10.57 -4.97
N LYS A 109 6.40 -10.06 -6.17
CA LYS A 109 7.31 -10.67 -7.12
C LYS A 109 8.73 -10.15 -6.87
N PRO A 110 9.71 -11.03 -6.53
CA PRO A 110 11.10 -10.62 -6.43
C PRO A 110 11.63 -10.22 -7.80
N LEU A 111 12.45 -9.19 -7.85
CA LEU A 111 13.16 -8.77 -9.05
C LEU A 111 14.45 -9.58 -9.24
N PRO A 112 14.95 -9.72 -10.50
CA PRO A 112 16.23 -10.39 -10.76
C PRO A 112 17.37 -9.77 -9.94
N GLY A 113 18.19 -10.60 -9.32
CA GLY A 113 19.33 -10.17 -8.52
C GLY A 113 19.05 -10.09 -7.01
N VAL A 114 17.80 -10.25 -6.55
CA VAL A 114 17.48 -10.26 -5.12
C VAL A 114 18.24 -11.36 -4.37
N GLU A 115 18.54 -12.46 -5.02
CA GLU A 115 19.34 -13.57 -4.47
C GLU A 115 20.73 -13.15 -3.99
N VAL A 116 21.32 -12.09 -4.54
CA VAL A 116 22.63 -11.57 -4.13
C VAL A 116 22.61 -11.03 -2.68
N LEU A 117 21.45 -10.67 -2.14
CA LEU A 117 21.31 -10.20 -0.77
C LEU A 117 21.82 -11.21 0.25
N LYS A 118 21.65 -12.52 -0.01
CA LYS A 118 22.15 -13.59 0.86
C LYS A 118 23.68 -13.57 1.00
N ASP A 119 24.39 -13.25 -0.08
CA ASP A 119 25.85 -13.18 -0.07
C ASP A 119 26.35 -11.85 0.47
N LEU A 120 25.64 -10.76 0.23
CA LEU A 120 25.95 -9.45 0.79
C LEU A 120 25.75 -9.45 2.31
N ALA A 121 24.69 -10.07 2.83
CA ALA A 121 24.39 -10.16 4.26
C ALA A 121 25.48 -10.88 5.06
N LYS A 122 26.25 -11.77 4.44
CA LYS A 122 27.42 -12.42 5.07
C LYS A 122 28.59 -11.46 5.31
N LYS A 123 28.62 -10.33 4.58
CA LYS A 123 29.75 -9.40 4.56
C LYS A 123 29.44 -8.04 5.14
N TYR A 124 28.18 -7.61 5.05
CA TYR A 124 27.74 -6.26 5.41
C TYR A 124 26.38 -6.32 6.13
N PRO A 125 26.14 -5.44 7.12
CA PRO A 125 24.81 -5.13 7.57
C PRO A 125 23.96 -4.59 6.41
N LEU A 126 22.76 -5.12 6.22
CA LEU A 126 21.81 -4.67 5.20
C LEU A 126 20.64 -3.98 5.85
N ALA A 127 20.10 -2.95 5.20
CA ALA A 127 18.86 -2.27 5.61
C ALA A 127 18.04 -1.88 4.38
N ILE A 128 16.73 -1.73 4.58
CA ILE A 128 15.80 -1.22 3.57
C ILE A 128 15.43 0.20 3.96
N VAL A 129 15.48 1.11 2.99
CA VAL A 129 14.98 2.48 3.08
C VAL A 129 14.07 2.69 1.88
N SER A 130 12.77 2.82 2.13
CA SER A 130 11.78 2.90 1.07
C SER A 130 10.61 3.76 1.49
N ASP A 131 10.08 4.54 0.55
CA ASP A 131 8.79 5.17 0.69
C ASP A 131 7.70 4.11 0.61
N THR A 132 6.70 4.22 1.48
CA THR A 132 5.62 3.26 1.55
C THR A 132 4.28 3.92 1.23
N GLY A 133 3.56 3.36 0.26
CA GLY A 133 2.19 3.76 -0.07
C GLY A 133 1.15 3.01 0.75
N MET A 134 0.48 2.05 0.10
CA MET A 134 -0.58 1.23 0.74
C MET A 134 -0.04 0.10 1.62
N THR A 135 1.24 -0.27 1.48
CA THR A 135 1.85 -1.37 2.23
C THR A 135 2.93 -0.81 3.16
N PRO A 136 2.61 -0.55 4.43
CA PRO A 136 3.57 0.02 5.37
C PRO A 136 4.70 -0.96 5.71
N GLY A 137 5.83 -0.45 6.20
CA GLY A 137 7.04 -1.23 6.47
C GLY A 137 6.84 -2.43 7.41
N ARG A 138 5.83 -2.39 8.32
CA ARG A 138 5.49 -3.55 9.16
C ARG A 138 5.01 -4.74 8.33
N LEU A 139 4.26 -4.50 7.25
CA LEU A 139 3.74 -5.54 6.36
C LEU A 139 4.77 -5.93 5.28
N LEU A 140 5.64 -5.01 4.87
CA LEU A 140 6.74 -5.35 3.97
C LEU A 140 7.67 -6.41 4.57
N ARG A 141 7.81 -6.44 5.90
CA ARG A 141 8.60 -7.49 6.58
C ARG A 141 8.00 -8.88 6.47
N GLU A 142 6.68 -8.98 6.31
CA GLU A 142 5.99 -10.26 6.11
C GLU A 142 6.24 -10.84 4.70
N HIS A 143 6.66 -10.00 3.76
CA HIS A 143 7.01 -10.41 2.39
C HIS A 143 8.49 -10.81 2.22
N LEU A 144 9.34 -10.52 3.22
CA LEU A 144 10.78 -10.82 3.20
C LEU A 144 11.11 -12.18 3.81
#